data_76c94538dec4dc699799d73987bc7a46
#
_entry.id   76c94538dec4dc699799d73987bc7a46
#
_cell.length_a   1.000
_cell.length_b   1.000
_cell.length_c   1.000
_cell.angle_alpha   90.00
_cell.angle_beta   90.00
_cell.angle_gamma   90.00
#
_symmetry.space_group_name_H-M   'P 1'
#
loop_
_entity.id
_entity.type
_entity.pdbx_description
1 polymer ?
#
loop_
_entity_poly.entity_id
_entity_poly.type
_entity_poly.pdbx_seq_one_letter_code
_entity_poly.pdbx_strand_id
1 'polypeptide(L)'
;MPAIDRASFETHRPSLICENSAEFDAAMEKARPGDVVLKWNDSSALNKVIHGYQASIGFTEQSCSISHVAIYAAPNRVIHARKSSITSPGTWEVGEDNLLEYFKGFQISFVRPVDLSESAVRKNIVTTARSRIGDPFDARRLVATISPRLYNMIGAISEEQARNLISHGTWCSKFAFESFLGVMGADCPLLKPGISNRGPVRVPAEFFANPAIANVI
;
A
#
# COMPACT_ATOMS: atom_id res chain seq x y z
N MET A 1 21.71 -15.61 11.28
CA MET A 1 20.46 -15.12 11.88
C MET A 1 19.44 -16.23 11.74
N PRO A 2 18.72 -16.63 12.81
CA PRO A 2 17.66 -17.61 12.67
C PRO A 2 16.59 -17.08 11.69
N ALA A 3 16.12 -17.95 10.82
CA ALA A 3 14.99 -17.64 9.95
C ALA A 3 13.80 -17.27 10.85
N ILE A 4 13.32 -16.04 10.74
CA ILE A 4 12.10 -15.62 11.42
C ILE A 4 10.99 -16.50 10.84
N ASP A 5 10.34 -17.29 11.70
CA ASP A 5 9.17 -18.06 11.30
C ASP A 5 8.03 -17.08 10.93
N ARG A 6 7.86 -16.91 9.62
CA ARG A 6 6.96 -15.94 9.01
C ARG A 6 5.50 -16.35 9.11
N ALA A 7 5.24 -17.64 9.19
CA ALA A 7 3.88 -18.16 9.31
C ALA A 7 3.21 -17.69 10.60
N SER A 8 3.98 -17.53 11.69
CA SER A 8 3.43 -17.10 12.99
C SER A 8 3.03 -15.62 13.02
N PHE A 9 3.58 -14.75 12.17
CA PHE A 9 3.23 -13.31 12.12
C PHE A 9 2.04 -13.00 11.21
N GLU A 10 1.77 -13.85 10.23
CA GLU A 10 0.73 -13.58 9.22
C GLU A 10 -0.65 -14.10 9.61
N THR A 11 -0.75 -14.99 10.61
CA THR A 11 -1.93 -15.82 10.84
C THR A 11 -3.13 -15.12 11.47
N HIS A 12 -3.03 -13.89 11.97
CA HIS A 12 -4.16 -13.29 12.73
C HIS A 12 -4.23 -11.76 12.63
N ARG A 13 -4.09 -11.16 11.43
CA ARG A 13 -4.39 -9.74 11.33
C ARG A 13 -5.89 -9.53 11.15
N PRO A 14 -6.55 -8.85 12.08
CA PRO A 14 -7.97 -8.58 11.96
C PRO A 14 -8.25 -7.68 10.77
N SER A 15 -9.40 -7.88 10.19
CA SER A 15 -9.91 -7.07 9.08
C SER A 15 -11.40 -6.89 9.27
N LEU A 16 -11.93 -5.81 8.73
CA LEU A 16 -13.36 -5.49 8.81
C LEU A 16 -13.88 -5.11 7.43
N ILE A 17 -15.18 -5.22 7.25
CA ILE A 17 -15.82 -4.71 6.05
C ILE A 17 -15.99 -3.19 6.18
N CYS A 18 -15.56 -2.47 5.15
CA CYS A 18 -15.72 -1.01 5.09
C CYS A 18 -17.18 -0.67 4.75
N GLU A 19 -17.97 -0.42 5.77
CA GLU A 19 -19.39 -0.07 5.66
C GLU A 19 -19.85 0.73 6.88
N ASN A 20 -21.04 1.34 6.82
CA ASN A 20 -21.64 2.00 7.97
C ASN A 20 -22.15 0.95 8.96
N SER A 21 -21.32 0.62 9.96
CA SER A 21 -21.65 -0.33 11.01
C SER A 21 -21.03 0.11 12.34
N ALA A 22 -21.59 -0.34 13.46
CA ALA A 22 -21.05 -0.06 14.78
C ALA A 22 -19.63 -0.63 14.95
N GLU A 23 -19.33 -1.75 14.29
CA GLU A 23 -17.99 -2.35 14.29
C GLU A 23 -16.98 -1.44 13.56
N PHE A 24 -17.37 -0.90 12.40
CA PHE A 24 -16.55 0.05 11.67
C PHE A 24 -16.31 1.33 12.48
N ASP A 25 -17.35 1.88 13.11
CA ASP A 25 -17.23 3.09 13.93
C ASP A 25 -16.29 2.87 15.13
N ALA A 26 -16.44 1.74 15.86
CA ALA A 26 -15.55 1.37 16.95
C ALA A 26 -14.10 1.18 16.49
N ALA A 27 -13.90 0.70 15.27
CA ALA A 27 -12.60 0.59 14.64
C ALA A 27 -12.00 1.98 14.35
N MET A 28 -12.80 2.88 13.80
CA MET A 28 -12.37 4.25 13.48
C MET A 28 -11.96 5.06 14.71
N GLU A 29 -12.49 4.75 15.90
CA GLU A 29 -12.06 5.37 17.17
C GLU A 29 -10.60 5.06 17.50
N LYS A 30 -10.07 3.91 17.07
CA LYS A 30 -8.67 3.49 17.29
C LYS A 30 -7.73 4.01 16.22
N ALA A 31 -8.24 4.28 15.02
CA ALA A 31 -7.45 4.78 13.91
C ALA A 31 -6.89 6.19 14.21
N ARG A 32 -5.67 6.43 13.77
CA ARG A 32 -4.99 7.72 13.94
C ARG A 32 -4.39 8.19 12.61
N PRO A 33 -4.36 9.49 12.34
CA PRO A 33 -3.65 10.01 11.17
C PRO A 33 -2.23 9.45 11.07
N GLY A 34 -1.84 9.00 9.89
CA GLY A 34 -0.56 8.32 9.64
C GLY A 34 -0.64 6.80 9.71
N ASP A 35 -1.77 6.22 10.12
CA ASP A 35 -1.98 4.77 9.97
C ASP A 35 -2.08 4.39 8.50
N VAL A 36 -1.78 3.14 8.21
CA VAL A 36 -1.88 2.57 6.87
C VAL A 36 -3.16 1.75 6.77
N VAL A 37 -3.95 2.03 5.75
CA VAL A 37 -5.13 1.25 5.38
C VAL A 37 -4.74 0.26 4.30
N LEU A 38 -4.97 -1.02 4.55
CA LEU A 38 -4.77 -2.11 3.61
C LEU A 38 -6.12 -2.58 3.09
N LYS A 39 -6.25 -2.69 1.76
CA LYS A 39 -7.44 -3.23 1.12
C LYS A 39 -7.17 -4.66 0.67
N TRP A 40 -8.11 -5.53 0.95
CA TRP A 40 -8.08 -6.95 0.62
C TRP A 40 -8.90 -7.26 -0.64
N ASN A 41 -8.56 -8.36 -1.29
CA ASN A 41 -9.37 -9.07 -2.28
C ASN A 41 -10.09 -8.17 -3.31
N ASP A 42 -9.33 -7.65 -4.26
CA ASP A 42 -9.90 -7.01 -5.43
C ASP A 42 -9.70 -7.93 -6.65
N SER A 43 -10.79 -8.30 -7.30
CA SER A 43 -10.80 -9.23 -8.44
C SER A 43 -10.31 -8.61 -9.75
N SER A 44 -9.87 -7.35 -9.76
CA SER A 44 -9.41 -6.68 -10.97
C SER A 44 -8.19 -7.36 -11.60
N ALA A 45 -8.04 -7.21 -12.92
CA ALA A 45 -6.92 -7.78 -13.66
C ALA A 45 -5.56 -7.29 -13.11
N LEU A 46 -5.45 -6.01 -12.73
CA LEU A 46 -4.24 -5.44 -12.14
C LEU A 46 -3.91 -6.12 -10.80
N ASN A 47 -4.91 -6.37 -9.96
CA ASN A 47 -4.67 -7.00 -8.67
C ASN A 47 -4.28 -8.47 -8.78
N LYS A 48 -4.78 -9.18 -9.79
CA LYS A 48 -4.29 -10.53 -10.09
C LYS A 48 -2.81 -10.54 -10.45
N VAL A 49 -2.34 -9.54 -11.18
CA VAL A 49 -0.91 -9.39 -11.52
C VAL A 49 -0.09 -9.04 -10.26
N ILE A 50 -0.57 -8.14 -9.41
CA ILE A 50 0.08 -7.79 -8.13
C ILE A 50 0.16 -9.04 -7.23
N HIS A 51 -0.94 -9.79 -7.08
CA HIS A 51 -0.99 -11.04 -6.32
C HIS A 51 0.05 -12.04 -6.84
N GLY A 52 0.05 -12.32 -8.14
CA GLY A 52 1.01 -13.24 -8.75
C GLY A 52 2.47 -12.83 -8.52
N TYR A 53 2.77 -11.54 -8.59
CA TYR A 53 4.10 -11.03 -8.29
C TYR A 53 4.44 -11.21 -6.79
N GLN A 54 3.56 -10.84 -5.88
CA GLN A 54 3.75 -11.03 -4.44
C GLN A 54 4.02 -12.50 -4.09
N ALA A 55 3.27 -13.43 -4.68
CA ALA A 55 3.49 -14.87 -4.52
C ALA A 55 4.86 -15.29 -5.07
N SER A 56 5.27 -14.80 -6.24
CA SER A 56 6.55 -15.14 -6.87
C SER A 56 7.77 -14.71 -6.07
N ILE A 57 7.63 -13.67 -5.25
CA ILE A 57 8.69 -13.18 -4.35
C ILE A 57 8.55 -13.71 -2.92
N GLY A 58 7.67 -14.70 -2.70
CA GLY A 58 7.58 -15.52 -1.50
C GLY A 58 6.74 -14.94 -0.37
N PHE A 59 5.71 -14.14 -0.65
CA PHE A 59 4.68 -13.83 0.32
C PHE A 59 3.68 -14.97 0.44
N THR A 60 3.02 -15.10 1.59
CA THR A 60 1.95 -16.08 1.80
C THR A 60 0.70 -15.70 1.01
N GLU A 61 -0.20 -16.65 0.82
CA GLU A 61 -1.48 -16.44 0.14
C GLU A 61 -2.28 -15.31 0.80
N GLN A 62 -2.30 -15.27 2.13
CA GLN A 62 -2.97 -14.21 2.87
C GLN A 62 -2.36 -12.83 2.59
N SER A 63 -1.05 -12.67 2.67
CA SER A 63 -0.37 -11.42 2.33
C SER A 63 -0.58 -11.02 0.88
N CYS A 64 -0.59 -11.98 -0.03
CA CYS A 64 -0.83 -11.76 -1.45
C CYS A 64 -2.23 -11.23 -1.74
N SER A 65 -3.20 -11.48 -0.85
CA SER A 65 -4.57 -10.96 -0.97
C SER A 65 -4.67 -9.45 -0.73
N ILE A 66 -3.62 -8.79 -0.19
CA ILE A 66 -3.58 -7.34 -0.06
C ILE A 66 -3.34 -6.72 -1.44
N SER A 67 -4.30 -5.94 -1.90
CA SER A 67 -4.32 -5.40 -3.26
C SER A 67 -4.02 -3.90 -3.33
N HIS A 68 -4.19 -3.17 -2.24
CA HIS A 68 -4.03 -1.72 -2.22
C HIS A 68 -3.60 -1.20 -0.84
N VAL A 69 -2.94 -0.05 -0.84
CA VAL A 69 -2.45 0.64 0.35
C VAL A 69 -2.85 2.11 0.27
N ALA A 70 -3.33 2.65 1.40
CA ALA A 70 -3.61 4.07 1.57
C ALA A 70 -3.06 4.57 2.92
N ILE A 71 -2.86 5.88 3.06
CA ILE A 71 -2.53 6.54 4.32
C ILE A 71 -3.79 7.16 4.89
N TYR A 72 -4.15 6.80 6.13
CA TYR A 72 -5.25 7.43 6.85
C TYR A 72 -4.87 8.85 7.25
N ALA A 73 -5.61 9.85 6.77
CA ALA A 73 -5.25 11.26 6.91
C ALA A 73 -6.04 12.00 8.00
N ALA A 74 -7.31 11.67 8.15
CA ALA A 74 -8.25 12.26 9.10
C ALA A 74 -9.50 11.37 9.17
N PRO A 75 -10.48 11.64 10.06
CA PRO A 75 -11.74 10.92 10.08
C PRO A 75 -12.35 10.80 8.68
N ASN A 76 -12.58 9.55 8.26
CA ASN A 76 -13.09 9.19 6.93
C ASN A 76 -12.28 9.72 5.72
N ARG A 77 -10.99 10.05 5.90
CA ARG A 77 -10.14 10.55 4.80
C ARG A 77 -8.90 9.68 4.63
N VAL A 78 -8.62 9.31 3.40
CA VAL A 78 -7.42 8.56 3.01
C VAL A 78 -6.70 9.22 1.84
N ILE A 79 -5.37 9.15 1.83
CA ILE A 79 -4.53 9.60 0.72
C ILE A 79 -3.92 8.36 0.08
N HIS A 80 -4.07 8.22 -1.21
CA HIS A 80 -3.56 7.05 -1.93
C HIS A 80 -3.37 7.32 -3.42
N ALA A 81 -2.53 6.51 -4.05
CA ALA A 81 -2.39 6.50 -5.50
C ALA A 81 -3.53 5.68 -6.10
N ARG A 82 -4.38 6.29 -6.90
CA ARG A 82 -5.64 5.74 -7.40
C ARG A 82 -5.94 6.10 -8.84
N LYS A 83 -6.91 5.43 -9.43
CA LYS A 83 -7.51 5.87 -10.68
C LYS A 83 -8.47 7.03 -10.38
N SER A 84 -8.26 8.17 -11.00
CA SER A 84 -9.21 9.28 -10.91
C SER A 84 -10.55 8.86 -11.53
N SER A 85 -11.61 8.90 -10.73
CA SER A 85 -12.94 8.45 -11.17
C SER A 85 -13.82 9.57 -11.69
N ILE A 86 -13.58 10.81 -11.26
CA ILE A 86 -14.60 11.85 -11.36
C ILE A 86 -14.23 12.95 -12.35
N THR A 87 -12.99 13.39 -12.40
CA THR A 87 -12.61 14.58 -13.17
C THR A 87 -11.88 14.31 -14.49
N SER A 88 -11.27 13.14 -14.64
CA SER A 88 -10.51 12.80 -15.84
C SER A 88 -10.51 11.29 -16.05
N PRO A 89 -11.42 10.74 -16.85
CA PRO A 89 -11.47 9.31 -17.12
C PRO A 89 -10.13 8.82 -17.66
N GLY A 90 -9.48 7.93 -16.90
CA GLY A 90 -8.21 7.30 -17.31
C GLY A 90 -6.94 7.88 -16.72
N THR A 91 -6.97 8.99 -15.98
CA THR A 91 -5.82 9.45 -15.21
C THR A 91 -5.71 8.70 -13.89
N TRP A 92 -4.49 8.36 -13.57
CA TRP A 92 -4.12 7.74 -12.30
C TRP A 92 -3.20 8.72 -11.57
N GLU A 93 -3.57 9.05 -10.33
CA GLU A 93 -2.87 10.06 -9.54
C GLU A 93 -2.95 9.78 -8.04
N VAL A 94 -2.11 10.43 -7.26
CA VAL A 94 -2.29 10.51 -5.81
C VAL A 94 -3.45 11.44 -5.51
N GLY A 95 -4.41 10.99 -4.72
CA GLY A 95 -5.57 11.78 -4.33
C GLY A 95 -5.96 11.57 -2.87
N GLU A 96 -6.80 12.44 -2.34
CA GLU A 96 -7.42 12.31 -1.02
C GLU A 96 -8.92 12.06 -1.20
N ASP A 97 -9.41 10.92 -0.68
CA ASP A 97 -10.78 10.46 -0.85
C ASP A 97 -11.49 10.19 0.49
N ASN A 98 -12.79 10.07 0.44
CA ASN A 98 -13.55 9.56 1.55
C ASN A 98 -13.37 8.04 1.66
N LEU A 99 -12.97 7.57 2.85
CA LEU A 99 -12.67 6.16 3.11
C LEU A 99 -13.89 5.27 2.84
N LEU A 100 -15.05 5.63 3.38
CA LEU A 100 -16.29 4.86 3.23
C LEU A 100 -16.77 4.81 1.79
N GLU A 101 -16.64 5.90 1.03
CA GLU A 101 -17.07 5.94 -0.36
C GLU A 101 -16.15 5.11 -1.25
N TYR A 102 -14.83 5.23 -1.04
CA TYR A 102 -13.85 4.57 -1.91
C TYR A 102 -13.68 3.08 -1.63
N PHE A 103 -13.71 2.68 -0.34
CA PHE A 103 -13.51 1.28 0.07
C PHE A 103 -14.81 0.56 0.44
N LYS A 104 -15.99 1.16 0.19
CA LYS A 104 -17.29 0.58 0.54
C LYS A 104 -17.42 -0.87 0.07
N GLY A 105 -17.76 -1.75 1.01
CA GLY A 105 -17.95 -3.18 0.76
C GLY A 105 -16.67 -4.00 0.63
N PHE A 106 -15.49 -3.37 0.68
CA PHE A 106 -14.23 -4.11 0.69
C PHE A 106 -13.78 -4.43 2.11
N GLN A 107 -13.10 -5.54 2.24
CA GLN A 107 -12.39 -5.90 3.45
C GLN A 107 -11.16 -5.02 3.60
N ILE A 108 -10.97 -4.38 4.75
CA ILE A 108 -9.85 -3.50 5.07
C ILE A 108 -9.22 -3.84 6.41
N SER A 109 -7.97 -3.45 6.60
CA SER A 109 -7.26 -3.51 7.88
C SER A 109 -6.54 -2.18 8.11
N PHE A 110 -6.42 -1.78 9.37
CA PHE A 110 -5.57 -0.66 9.76
C PHE A 110 -4.32 -1.19 10.45
N VAL A 111 -3.18 -0.72 10.00
CA VAL A 111 -1.88 -1.08 10.56
C VAL A 111 -1.05 0.16 10.86
N ARG A 112 -0.20 0.07 11.89
CA ARG A 112 0.64 1.17 12.35
C ARG A 112 2.06 0.69 12.59
N PRO A 113 3.12 1.38 12.13
CA PRO A 113 4.47 1.13 12.56
C PRO A 113 4.59 1.23 14.09
N VAL A 114 5.21 0.22 14.71
CA VAL A 114 5.25 0.08 16.18
C VAL A 114 5.87 1.32 16.86
N ASP A 115 6.90 1.89 16.23
CA ASP A 115 7.61 3.05 16.75
C ASP A 115 6.91 4.39 16.46
N LEU A 116 5.70 4.36 15.86
CA LEU A 116 4.95 5.55 15.45
C LEU A 116 4.07 6.10 16.58
N SER A 117 4.60 6.17 17.81
CA SER A 117 3.86 6.69 18.96
C SER A 117 3.68 8.21 18.92
N GLU A 118 4.64 8.94 18.37
CA GLU A 118 4.64 10.39 18.37
C GLU A 118 3.62 10.98 17.38
N SER A 119 2.72 11.80 17.92
CA SER A 119 1.69 12.47 17.12
C SER A 119 2.29 13.42 16.07
N ALA A 120 3.43 14.04 16.37
CA ALA A 120 4.13 14.94 15.44
C ALA A 120 4.65 14.18 14.20
N VAL A 121 5.25 12.99 14.39
CA VAL A 121 5.74 12.16 13.28
C VAL A 121 4.57 11.72 12.40
N ARG A 122 3.45 11.26 12.99
CA ARG A 122 2.24 10.89 12.23
C ARG A 122 1.68 12.06 11.42
N LYS A 123 1.62 13.25 12.03
CA LYS A 123 1.18 14.47 11.34
C LYS A 123 2.08 14.81 10.15
N ASN A 124 3.40 14.67 10.31
CA ASN A 124 4.36 14.91 9.23
C ASN A 124 4.20 13.89 8.09
N ILE A 125 3.91 12.61 8.38
CA ILE A 125 3.62 11.61 7.36
C ILE A 125 2.40 12.04 6.52
N VAL A 126 1.31 12.45 7.17
CA VAL A 126 0.12 12.94 6.47
C VAL A 126 0.43 14.20 5.65
N THR A 127 1.22 15.14 6.19
CA THR A 127 1.62 16.35 5.48
C THR A 127 2.46 16.01 4.23
N THR A 128 3.42 15.09 4.38
CA THR A 128 4.24 14.60 3.26
C THR A 128 3.38 13.88 2.21
N ALA A 129 2.43 13.05 2.65
CA ALA A 129 1.49 12.42 1.73
C ALA A 129 0.63 13.44 0.97
N ARG A 130 0.12 14.48 1.65
CA ARG A 130 -0.67 15.54 1.03
C ARG A 130 0.10 16.38 0.03
N SER A 131 1.38 16.64 0.27
CA SER A 131 2.23 17.39 -0.68
C SER A 131 2.42 16.68 -2.02
N ARG A 132 2.05 15.40 -2.09
CA ARG A 132 2.13 14.56 -3.28
C ARG A 132 0.80 14.38 -4.01
N ILE A 133 -0.27 15.03 -3.54
CA ILE A 133 -1.56 15.00 -4.25
C ILE A 133 -1.36 15.61 -5.65
N GLY A 134 -1.83 14.88 -6.67
CA GLY A 134 -1.61 15.21 -8.08
C GLY A 134 -0.38 14.53 -8.70
N ASP A 135 0.48 13.85 -7.91
CA ASP A 135 1.56 13.06 -8.47
C ASP A 135 0.99 11.97 -9.39
N PRO A 136 1.52 11.83 -10.62
CA PRO A 136 1.01 10.87 -11.56
C PRO A 136 1.26 9.43 -11.08
N PHE A 137 0.23 8.60 -11.19
CA PHE A 137 0.32 7.15 -11.04
C PHE A 137 0.12 6.47 -12.38
N ASP A 138 1.08 5.66 -12.78
CA ASP A 138 1.02 4.96 -14.04
C ASP A 138 0.95 3.44 -13.83
N ALA A 139 -0.25 2.88 -13.96
CA ALA A 139 -0.49 1.45 -13.85
C ALA A 139 0.31 0.64 -14.89
N ARG A 140 0.61 1.22 -16.06
CA ARG A 140 1.41 0.56 -17.09
C ARG A 140 2.83 0.35 -16.59
N ARG A 141 3.40 1.35 -15.90
CA ARG A 141 4.72 1.26 -15.29
C ARG A 141 4.77 0.20 -14.20
N LEU A 142 3.74 0.14 -13.34
CA LEU A 142 3.64 -0.92 -12.34
C LEU A 142 3.64 -2.30 -13.00
N VAL A 143 2.78 -2.51 -14.01
CA VAL A 143 2.71 -3.79 -14.74
C VAL A 143 4.04 -4.12 -15.43
N ALA A 144 4.67 -3.15 -16.08
CA ALA A 144 5.98 -3.33 -16.71
C ALA A 144 7.06 -3.78 -15.72
N THR A 145 7.00 -3.26 -14.51
CA THR A 145 7.99 -3.54 -13.47
C THR A 145 7.79 -4.91 -12.83
N ILE A 146 6.55 -5.29 -12.54
CA ILE A 146 6.23 -6.56 -11.86
C ILE A 146 6.09 -7.73 -12.83
N SER A 147 5.82 -7.47 -14.08
CA SER A 147 5.71 -8.50 -15.14
C SER A 147 6.19 -7.98 -16.51
N PRO A 148 7.52 -7.84 -16.71
CA PRO A 148 8.08 -7.37 -17.98
C PRO A 148 7.61 -8.21 -19.17
N ARG A 149 7.43 -9.52 -18.99
CA ARG A 149 6.93 -10.43 -20.02
C ARG A 149 5.50 -10.09 -20.45
N LEU A 150 4.62 -9.83 -19.51
CA LEU A 150 3.24 -9.45 -19.79
C LEU A 150 3.20 -8.11 -20.54
N TYR A 151 4.06 -7.17 -20.13
CA TYR A 151 4.14 -5.87 -20.76
C TYR A 151 4.67 -5.94 -22.20
N ASN A 152 5.69 -6.76 -22.45
CA ASN A 152 6.21 -7.01 -23.80
C ASN A 152 5.19 -7.68 -24.72
N MET A 153 4.32 -8.55 -24.16
CA MET A 153 3.20 -9.14 -24.92
C MET A 153 2.16 -8.08 -25.35
N ILE A 154 2.05 -7.00 -24.60
CA ILE A 154 1.17 -5.86 -24.92
C ILE A 154 1.85 -4.88 -25.92
N GLY A 155 3.10 -5.13 -26.28
CA GLY A 155 3.82 -4.43 -27.35
C GLY A 155 4.32 -3.03 -27.00
N ALA A 156 4.57 -2.75 -25.72
CA ALA A 156 4.68 -1.37 -25.29
C ALA A 156 6.08 -0.87 -24.88
N ILE A 157 7.02 -1.70 -24.35
CA ILE A 157 8.40 -1.26 -24.02
C ILE A 157 9.40 -2.42 -23.92
N SER A 158 10.72 -2.09 -24.08
CA SER A 158 11.84 -2.99 -23.81
C SER A 158 12.12 -3.13 -22.31
N GLU A 159 12.86 -4.20 -21.89
CA GLU A 159 13.30 -4.36 -20.50
C GLU A 159 14.11 -3.18 -19.97
N GLU A 160 14.90 -2.53 -20.81
CA GLU A 160 15.69 -1.37 -20.46
C GLU A 160 14.80 -0.15 -20.19
N GLN A 161 13.78 0.06 -21.04
CA GLN A 161 12.76 1.08 -20.82
C GLN A 161 11.96 0.81 -19.54
N ALA A 162 11.64 -0.46 -19.24
CA ALA A 162 11.00 -0.83 -17.96
C ALA A 162 11.86 -0.45 -16.76
N ARG A 163 13.16 -0.72 -16.80
CA ARG A 163 14.09 -0.35 -15.71
C ARG A 163 14.20 1.16 -15.53
N ASN A 164 14.25 1.93 -16.59
CA ASN A 164 14.30 3.39 -16.54
C ASN A 164 13.00 4.02 -16.04
N LEU A 165 11.88 3.33 -16.20
CA LEU A 165 10.57 3.76 -15.71
C LEU A 165 10.38 3.57 -14.20
N ILE A 166 11.17 2.69 -13.56
CA ILE A 166 11.11 2.44 -12.10
C ILE A 166 11.43 3.70 -11.29
N SER A 167 12.27 4.60 -11.83
CA SER A 167 12.75 5.77 -11.11
C SER A 167 11.73 6.92 -10.97
N HIS A 168 10.71 6.99 -11.82
CA HIS A 168 9.88 8.20 -11.93
C HIS A 168 8.37 8.02 -11.74
N GLY A 169 7.88 6.78 -11.52
CA GLY A 169 6.46 6.52 -11.28
C GLY A 169 6.14 6.20 -9.83
N THR A 170 4.94 6.58 -9.37
CA THR A 170 4.45 6.13 -8.07
C THR A 170 3.30 5.14 -8.23
N TRP A 171 3.14 4.23 -7.28
CA TRP A 171 2.00 3.33 -7.10
C TRP A 171 1.64 3.27 -5.62
N CYS A 172 0.53 2.66 -5.25
CA CYS A 172 -0.03 2.77 -3.92
C CYS A 172 0.98 2.44 -2.79
N SER A 173 1.68 1.32 -2.87
CA SER A 173 2.65 0.91 -1.86
C SER A 173 3.95 1.72 -1.90
N LYS A 174 4.44 2.09 -3.09
CA LYS A 174 5.59 2.98 -3.23
C LYS A 174 5.29 4.36 -2.65
N PHE A 175 4.12 4.93 -2.99
CA PHE A 175 3.65 6.20 -2.45
C PHE A 175 3.62 6.18 -0.91
N ALA A 176 2.98 5.16 -0.31
CA ALA A 176 2.92 5.02 1.14
C ALA A 176 4.33 4.89 1.73
N PHE A 177 5.17 3.99 1.20
CA PHE A 177 6.54 3.80 1.64
C PHE A 177 7.36 5.10 1.62
N GLU A 178 7.34 5.83 0.51
CA GLU A 178 8.08 7.08 0.34
C GLU A 178 7.58 8.19 1.28
N SER A 179 6.29 8.21 1.61
CA SER A 179 5.74 9.13 2.59
C SER A 179 6.29 8.88 4.00
N PHE A 180 6.45 7.61 4.39
CA PHE A 180 7.11 7.25 5.65
C PHE A 180 8.61 7.53 5.61
N LEU A 181 9.28 7.15 4.54
CA LEU A 181 10.72 7.35 4.38
C LEU A 181 11.10 8.82 4.41
N GLY A 182 10.32 9.70 3.79
CA GLY A 182 10.54 11.13 3.78
C GLY A 182 10.49 11.79 5.16
N VAL A 183 9.80 11.18 6.12
CA VAL A 183 9.68 11.68 7.49
C VAL A 183 10.66 11.00 8.45
N MET A 184 10.81 9.69 8.34
CA MET A 184 11.56 8.86 9.28
C MET A 184 13.01 8.59 8.83
N GLY A 185 13.33 8.88 7.56
CA GLY A 185 14.68 8.66 7.04
C GLY A 185 15.16 7.22 7.22
N ALA A 186 16.40 7.06 7.71
CA ALA A 186 17.01 5.75 7.96
C ALA A 186 16.32 4.93 9.07
N ASP A 187 15.57 5.58 9.95
CA ASP A 187 14.83 4.93 11.06
C ASP A 187 13.48 4.36 10.60
N CYS A 188 13.11 4.53 9.32
CA CYS A 188 11.88 4.00 8.79
C CYS A 188 11.80 2.48 9.00
N PRO A 189 10.82 1.97 9.76
CA PRO A 189 10.70 0.55 10.08
C PRO A 189 10.50 -0.31 8.83
N LEU A 190 10.02 0.28 7.74
CA LEU A 190 9.84 -0.37 6.44
C LEU A 190 11.19 -0.66 5.74
N LEU A 191 12.31 -0.07 6.20
CA LEU A 191 13.66 -0.35 5.71
C LEU A 191 14.34 -1.53 6.39
N LYS A 192 13.78 -2.04 7.49
CA LYS A 192 14.42 -3.13 8.27
C LYS A 192 14.63 -4.37 7.39
N PRO A 193 15.84 -4.99 7.44
CA PRO A 193 16.17 -6.15 6.62
C PRO A 193 15.26 -7.34 6.93
N GLY A 194 14.96 -8.12 5.91
CA GLY A 194 14.20 -9.37 6.02
C GLY A 194 12.84 -9.36 5.32
N ILE A 195 12.26 -8.19 5.06
CA ILE A 195 10.98 -8.07 4.38
C ILE A 195 11.10 -7.18 3.15
N SER A 196 11.84 -6.08 3.24
CA SER A 196 11.92 -5.04 2.21
C SER A 196 12.81 -5.38 1.00
N ASN A 197 13.56 -6.46 1.02
CA ASN A 197 14.57 -6.77 -0.02
C ASN A 197 14.20 -7.96 -0.91
N ARG A 198 12.92 -8.32 -1.02
CA ARG A 198 12.51 -9.46 -1.85
C ARG A 198 12.41 -9.13 -3.34
N GLY A 199 12.40 -7.86 -3.69
CA GLY A 199 12.33 -7.42 -5.07
C GLY A 199 12.55 -5.91 -5.21
N PRO A 200 12.76 -5.41 -6.43
CA PRO A 200 12.98 -4.00 -6.69
C PRO A 200 11.70 -3.15 -6.50
N VAL A 201 10.56 -3.78 -6.30
CA VAL A 201 9.25 -3.14 -6.27
C VAL A 201 8.62 -3.26 -4.89
N ARG A 202 8.20 -2.14 -4.33
CA ARG A 202 7.41 -2.12 -3.11
C ARG A 202 6.00 -2.62 -3.39
N VAL A 203 5.52 -3.55 -2.59
CA VAL A 203 4.21 -4.20 -2.75
C VAL A 203 3.35 -4.05 -1.49
N PRO A 204 2.01 -4.12 -1.63
CA PRO A 204 1.09 -4.03 -0.49
C PRO A 204 1.36 -5.07 0.61
N ALA A 205 1.73 -6.30 0.25
CA ALA A 205 2.05 -7.37 1.19
C ALA A 205 3.18 -7.02 2.18
N GLU A 206 4.11 -6.13 1.82
CA GLU A 206 5.19 -5.70 2.71
C GLU A 206 4.68 -4.98 3.96
N PHE A 207 3.59 -4.22 3.86
CA PHE A 207 2.98 -3.54 5.00
C PHE A 207 2.26 -4.52 5.92
N PHE A 208 1.76 -5.63 5.38
CA PHE A 208 1.08 -6.66 6.15
C PHE A 208 2.08 -7.60 6.84
N ALA A 209 3.09 -8.06 6.13
CA ALA A 209 4.05 -9.05 6.61
C ALA A 209 5.19 -8.45 7.46
N ASN A 210 5.22 -7.13 7.69
CA ASN A 210 6.29 -6.49 8.42
C ASN A 210 6.08 -6.60 9.95
N PRO A 211 7.00 -7.26 10.71
CA PRO A 211 6.88 -7.40 12.16
C PRO A 211 7.00 -6.06 12.92
N ALA A 212 7.58 -5.02 12.28
CA ALA A 212 7.63 -3.68 12.86
C ALA A 212 6.32 -2.88 12.65
N ILE A 213 5.28 -3.52 12.13
CA ILE A 213 3.96 -2.93 11.94
C ILE A 213 2.95 -3.70 12.81
N ALA A 214 2.34 -2.99 13.76
CA ALA A 214 1.27 -3.53 14.60
C ALA A 214 -0.10 -3.37 13.94
N ASN A 215 -1.00 -4.29 14.26
CA ASN A 215 -2.41 -4.11 13.95
C ASN A 215 -2.98 -3.00 14.84
N VAL A 216 -3.80 -2.15 14.25
CA VAL A 216 -4.65 -1.21 14.97
C VAL A 216 -6.03 -1.84 15.13
N ILE A 217 -6.49 -2.49 14.07
CA ILE A 217 -7.76 -3.20 13.95
C ILE A 217 -7.61 -4.27 12.90
#